data_2e9c0582824fc5e0f1c1534eaa8ea032
#
_entry.id   2e9c0582824fc5e0f1c1534eaa8ea032
#
_cell.length_a   1.000
_cell.length_b   1.000
_cell.length_c   1.000
_cell.angle_alpha   90.00
_cell.angle_beta   90.00
_cell.angle_gamma   90.00
#
_symmetry.space_group_name_H-M   'P 1'
#
loop_
_entity.id
_entity.type
_entity.pdbx_description
1 polymer ?
#
loop_
_entity_poly.entity_id
_entity_poly.type
_entity_poly.pdbx_seq_one_letter_code
_entity_poly.pdbx_strand_id
1 'polypeptide(L)'
;MINIPGQLAIRTISGRNGDFNVGRLSTSIGEFVIKDALLDQYSEGKYRGDFLITEIRPSYYSTSGRLVVEIRAKLDSMSLDGVDHLTAEDAATLSASEPDPIDEESSSALPKPLKQRNKLTSSKGASTGEPSAAEDAPFGMPPPSLAISAEQDADLFGTIWPLCDTVKLDTTVDRQCLRQQCTRLGELGYVLDFKLQVWTLSNF
;
A
#
# COMPACT_ATOMS: atom_id res chain seq x y z
N MET A 1 -16.71 -11.53 14.85
CA MET A 1 -15.83 -12.17 13.84
C MET A 1 -16.65 -13.20 13.10
N ILE A 2 -16.62 -13.15 11.78
CA ILE A 2 -17.37 -14.05 10.89
C ILE A 2 -16.37 -14.70 9.95
N ASN A 3 -16.27 -16.04 9.98
CA ASN A 3 -15.50 -16.78 9.00
C ASN A 3 -16.42 -17.21 7.85
N ILE A 4 -16.09 -16.83 6.62
CA ILE A 4 -16.94 -17.06 5.47
C ILE A 4 -16.12 -17.40 4.23
N PRO A 5 -16.51 -18.47 3.48
CA PRO A 5 -15.88 -18.76 2.21
C PRO A 5 -16.24 -17.72 1.16
N GLY A 6 -15.28 -17.41 0.28
CA GLY A 6 -15.49 -16.40 -0.75
C GLY A 6 -14.42 -16.39 -1.82
N GLN A 7 -14.53 -15.38 -2.68
CA GLN A 7 -13.57 -15.07 -3.73
C GLN A 7 -13.13 -13.61 -3.60
N LEU A 8 -11.84 -13.39 -3.49
CA LEU A 8 -11.22 -12.07 -3.39
C LEU A 8 -10.51 -11.72 -4.68
N ALA A 9 -11.07 -10.80 -5.45
CA ALA A 9 -10.41 -10.21 -6.60
C ALA A 9 -9.53 -9.06 -6.12
N ILE A 10 -8.22 -9.15 -6.35
CA ILE A 10 -7.24 -8.11 -5.99
C ILE A 10 -6.80 -7.41 -7.28
N ARG A 11 -6.84 -6.08 -7.27
CA ARG A 11 -6.32 -5.23 -8.32
C ARG A 11 -5.26 -4.30 -7.77
N THR A 12 -4.16 -4.18 -8.50
CA THR A 12 -3.10 -3.21 -8.20
C THR A 12 -3.39 -1.89 -8.89
N ILE A 13 -3.35 -0.80 -8.15
CA ILE A 13 -3.61 0.56 -8.61
C ILE A 13 -2.36 1.39 -8.34
N SER A 14 -1.88 2.10 -9.37
CA SER A 14 -0.75 3.01 -9.23
C SER A 14 -1.21 4.33 -8.62
N GLY A 15 -0.74 4.62 -7.42
CA GLY A 15 -1.04 5.82 -6.65
C GLY A 15 0.15 6.77 -6.52
N ARG A 16 -0.09 7.91 -5.87
CA ARG A 16 0.95 8.90 -5.61
C ARG A 16 2.02 8.40 -4.63
N ASN A 17 1.64 7.53 -3.70
CA ASN A 17 2.52 6.96 -2.68
C ASN A 17 3.04 5.57 -3.06
N GLY A 18 3.05 5.24 -4.35
CA GLY A 18 3.39 3.92 -4.89
C GLY A 18 2.15 3.09 -5.22
N ASP A 19 2.38 1.88 -5.70
CA ASP A 19 1.32 0.94 -6.04
C ASP A 19 0.64 0.43 -4.77
N PHE A 20 -0.68 0.26 -4.83
CA PHE A 20 -1.47 -0.29 -3.74
C PHE A 20 -2.54 -1.25 -4.24
N ASN A 21 -2.94 -2.16 -3.39
CA ASN A 21 -3.93 -3.15 -3.71
C ASN A 21 -5.29 -2.83 -3.11
N VAL A 22 -6.31 -3.02 -3.94
CA VAL A 22 -7.71 -2.98 -3.53
C VAL A 22 -8.34 -4.32 -3.86
N GLY A 23 -9.07 -4.88 -2.91
CA GLY A 23 -9.79 -6.14 -3.05
C GLY A 23 -11.29 -5.97 -3.13
N ARG A 24 -11.94 -6.82 -3.93
CA ARG A 24 -13.38 -7.05 -3.87
C ARG A 24 -13.63 -8.48 -3.44
N LEU A 25 -14.19 -8.62 -2.25
CA LEU A 25 -14.53 -9.90 -1.68
C LEU A 25 -15.99 -10.22 -1.97
N SER A 26 -16.23 -11.26 -2.76
CA SER A 26 -17.56 -11.81 -3.07
C SER A 26 -17.81 -13.02 -2.19
N THR A 27 -18.88 -12.98 -1.43
CA THR A 27 -19.30 -14.02 -0.46
C THR A 27 -20.78 -14.34 -0.62
N SER A 28 -21.26 -15.37 0.10
CA SER A 28 -22.68 -15.72 0.14
C SER A 28 -23.59 -14.65 0.78
N ILE A 29 -23.03 -13.73 1.57
CA ILE A 29 -23.78 -12.64 2.24
C ILE A 29 -23.66 -11.30 1.53
N GLY A 30 -22.87 -11.19 0.47
CA GLY A 30 -22.71 -9.96 -0.31
C GLY A 30 -21.29 -9.72 -0.79
N GLU A 31 -21.12 -8.55 -1.37
CA GLU A 31 -19.81 -8.08 -1.85
C GLU A 31 -19.29 -6.96 -0.96
N PHE A 32 -17.99 -7.00 -0.69
CA PHE A 32 -17.30 -6.06 0.19
C PHE A 32 -16.02 -5.55 -0.46
N VAL A 33 -15.74 -4.28 -0.27
CA VAL A 33 -14.44 -3.70 -0.64
C VAL A 33 -13.46 -3.91 0.51
N ILE A 34 -12.28 -4.41 0.20
CA ILE A 34 -11.19 -4.62 1.15
C ILE A 34 -10.05 -3.68 0.78
N LYS A 35 -9.64 -2.86 1.74
CA LYS A 35 -8.52 -1.93 1.59
C LYS A 35 -7.49 -2.09 2.71
N ASP A 36 -7.38 -3.28 3.26
CA ASP A 36 -6.44 -3.58 4.33
C ASP A 36 -5.00 -3.64 3.81
N ALA A 37 -4.04 -3.19 4.61
CA ALA A 37 -2.61 -3.22 4.28
C ALA A 37 -2.11 -4.64 3.96
N LEU A 38 -2.73 -5.65 4.57
CA LEU A 38 -2.50 -7.05 4.28
C LEU A 38 -2.48 -7.37 2.77
N LEU A 39 -3.34 -6.71 1.97
CA LEU A 39 -3.45 -6.96 0.53
C LEU A 39 -2.22 -6.49 -0.26
N ASP A 40 -1.48 -5.51 0.25
CA ASP A 40 -0.34 -4.94 -0.49
C ASP A 40 0.81 -5.94 -0.71
N GLN A 41 0.77 -7.10 -0.03
CA GLN A 41 1.72 -8.20 -0.25
C GLN A 41 1.34 -9.12 -1.43
N TYR A 42 0.07 -9.11 -1.87
CA TYR A 42 -0.43 -10.05 -2.87
C TYR A 42 -0.34 -9.48 -4.28
N SER A 43 -0.09 -10.34 -5.25
CA SER A 43 -0.16 -9.98 -6.66
C SER A 43 -1.61 -9.82 -7.12
N GLU A 44 -1.81 -9.07 -8.20
CA GLU A 44 -3.10 -8.97 -8.85
C GLU A 44 -3.60 -10.36 -9.26
N GLY A 45 -4.86 -10.67 -8.93
CA GLY A 45 -5.46 -11.96 -9.19
C GLY A 45 -6.76 -12.19 -8.45
N LYS A 46 -7.36 -13.36 -8.69
CA LYS A 46 -8.60 -13.79 -8.03
C LYS A 46 -8.30 -14.97 -7.13
N TYR A 47 -8.38 -14.73 -5.84
CA TYR A 47 -8.05 -15.69 -4.79
C TYR A 47 -9.32 -16.32 -4.22
N ARG A 48 -9.30 -17.63 -4.02
CA ARG A 48 -10.38 -18.38 -3.38
C ARG A 48 -9.94 -18.84 -2.01
N GLY A 49 -10.84 -18.78 -1.03
CA GLY A 49 -10.51 -19.25 0.31
C GLY A 49 -11.56 -18.85 1.35
N ASP A 50 -11.14 -18.92 2.60
CA ASP A 50 -11.92 -18.52 3.78
C ASP A 50 -11.39 -17.20 4.34
N PHE A 51 -12.33 -16.31 4.70
CA PHE A 51 -12.02 -14.95 5.13
C PHE A 51 -12.63 -14.69 6.50
N LEU A 52 -11.79 -14.30 7.46
CA LEU A 52 -12.22 -13.91 8.80
C LEU A 52 -12.48 -12.40 8.82
N ILE A 53 -13.75 -12.02 8.82
CA ILE A 53 -14.20 -10.62 8.83
C ILE A 53 -14.43 -10.18 10.28
N THR A 54 -13.82 -9.07 10.66
CA THR A 54 -13.98 -8.47 11.99
C THR A 54 -14.97 -7.33 12.01
N GLU A 55 -15.05 -6.55 10.93
CA GLU A 55 -15.91 -5.38 10.83
C GLU A 55 -16.49 -5.25 9.43
N ILE A 56 -17.75 -4.84 9.34
CA ILE A 56 -18.38 -4.43 8.08
C ILE A 56 -18.98 -3.06 8.32
N ARG A 57 -18.59 -2.09 7.48
CA ARG A 57 -19.06 -0.70 7.60
C ARG A 57 -19.28 -0.06 6.24
N PRO A 58 -20.26 0.85 6.12
CA PRO A 58 -20.34 1.72 4.95
C PRO A 58 -19.18 2.72 4.97
N SER A 59 -18.66 3.02 3.80
CA SER A 59 -17.67 4.06 3.57
C SER A 59 -18.07 4.87 2.35
N TYR A 60 -17.60 6.10 2.26
CA TYR A 60 -17.87 6.95 1.12
C TYR A 60 -16.66 7.83 0.80
N TYR A 61 -16.48 8.10 -0.48
CA TYR A 61 -15.49 9.04 -0.96
C TYR A 61 -16.03 9.80 -2.17
N SER A 62 -15.43 10.92 -2.49
CA SER A 62 -15.81 11.73 -3.66
C SER A 62 -14.71 11.63 -4.72
N THR A 63 -15.07 11.20 -5.92
CA THR A 63 -14.17 11.15 -7.06
C THR A 63 -14.85 11.79 -8.27
N SER A 64 -14.14 12.67 -8.99
CA SER A 64 -14.64 13.36 -10.18
C SER A 64 -16.03 14.03 -9.97
N GLY A 65 -16.28 14.56 -8.76
CA GLY A 65 -17.55 15.20 -8.40
C GLY A 65 -18.71 14.25 -8.15
N ARG A 66 -18.45 12.95 -8.08
CA ARG A 66 -19.44 11.91 -7.72
C ARG A 66 -19.17 11.39 -6.32
N LEU A 67 -20.23 11.22 -5.53
CA LEU A 67 -20.17 10.50 -4.26
C LEU A 67 -20.27 9.00 -4.56
N VAL A 68 -19.24 8.26 -4.16
CA VAL A 68 -19.22 6.80 -4.21
C VAL A 68 -19.45 6.27 -2.81
N VAL A 69 -20.41 5.37 -2.65
CA VAL A 69 -20.70 4.67 -1.40
C VAL A 69 -20.35 3.21 -1.60
N GLU A 70 -19.54 2.67 -0.70
CA GLU A 70 -19.10 1.28 -0.72
C GLU A 70 -19.29 0.63 0.65
N ILE A 71 -19.49 -0.67 0.66
CA ILE A 71 -19.48 -1.44 1.90
C ILE A 71 -18.11 -2.06 2.05
N ARG A 72 -17.38 -1.61 3.06
CA ARG A 72 -16.05 -2.14 3.38
C ARG A 72 -16.14 -3.23 4.43
N ALA A 73 -15.35 -4.26 4.27
CA ALA A 73 -15.06 -5.22 5.33
C ALA A 73 -13.59 -5.12 5.72
N LYS A 74 -13.33 -5.35 7.00
CA LYS A 74 -11.99 -5.46 7.56
C LYS A 74 -11.69 -6.92 7.81
N LEU A 75 -10.57 -7.40 7.27
CA LEU A 75 -10.09 -8.75 7.46
C LEU A 75 -9.15 -8.82 8.67
N ASP A 76 -9.28 -9.86 9.46
CA ASP A 76 -8.30 -10.24 10.49
C ASP A 76 -7.27 -11.21 9.90
N SER A 77 -7.79 -12.22 9.20
CA SER A 77 -6.99 -13.23 8.53
C SER A 77 -7.71 -13.81 7.33
N MET A 78 -6.97 -14.48 6.48
CA MET A 78 -7.52 -15.21 5.34
C MET A 78 -6.73 -16.50 5.12
N SER A 79 -7.41 -17.54 4.67
CA SER A 79 -6.80 -18.82 4.27
C SER A 79 -7.12 -19.04 2.80
N LEU A 80 -6.09 -19.04 1.97
CA LEU A 80 -6.24 -19.07 0.51
C LEU A 80 -5.91 -20.46 -0.04
N ASP A 81 -6.80 -21.01 -0.85
CA ASP A 81 -6.65 -22.34 -1.45
C ASP A 81 -6.15 -22.31 -2.89
N GLY A 82 -6.52 -21.27 -3.63
CA GLY A 82 -6.19 -21.16 -5.05
C GLY A 82 -6.16 -19.71 -5.54
N VAL A 83 -5.46 -19.51 -6.65
CA VAL A 83 -5.39 -18.25 -7.37
C VAL A 83 -5.72 -18.49 -8.84
N ASP A 84 -6.58 -17.65 -9.39
CA ASP A 84 -6.96 -17.59 -10.80
C ASP A 84 -6.60 -16.21 -11.36
N HIS A 85 -6.51 -16.10 -12.67
CA HIS A 85 -6.30 -14.80 -13.31
C HIS A 85 -7.54 -13.92 -13.12
N LEU A 86 -7.30 -12.62 -12.96
CA LEU A 86 -8.36 -11.62 -12.90
C LEU A 86 -9.06 -11.54 -14.27
N THR A 87 -10.40 -11.65 -14.28
CA THR A 87 -11.17 -11.49 -15.51
C THR A 87 -11.38 -10.01 -15.84
N ALA A 88 -11.68 -9.69 -17.10
CA ALA A 88 -11.99 -8.32 -17.50
C ALA A 88 -13.24 -7.77 -16.77
N GLU A 89 -14.18 -8.64 -16.41
CA GLU A 89 -15.38 -8.28 -15.65
C GLU A 89 -15.02 -7.95 -14.19
N ASP A 90 -14.18 -8.76 -13.55
CA ASP A 90 -13.69 -8.50 -12.19
C ASP A 90 -12.89 -7.18 -12.15
N ALA A 91 -12.03 -6.95 -13.17
CA ALA A 91 -11.25 -5.71 -13.29
C ALA A 91 -12.14 -4.47 -13.52
N ALA A 92 -13.26 -4.61 -14.24
CA ALA A 92 -14.20 -3.51 -14.47
C ALA A 92 -14.98 -3.11 -13.21
N THR A 93 -15.23 -4.05 -12.29
CA THR A 93 -15.90 -3.78 -11.01
C THR A 93 -15.00 -3.10 -10.00
N LEU A 94 -13.68 -3.27 -10.12
CA LEU A 94 -12.66 -2.58 -9.34
C LEU A 94 -12.27 -1.29 -10.06
N SER A 95 -12.70 -0.14 -9.54
CA SER A 95 -12.40 1.16 -10.16
C SER A 95 -10.90 1.45 -10.17
N ALA A 96 -10.37 1.87 -11.32
CA ALA A 96 -8.97 2.30 -11.42
C ALA A 96 -8.70 3.67 -10.76
N SER A 97 -9.76 4.38 -10.34
CA SER A 97 -9.68 5.71 -9.73
C SER A 97 -10.03 5.72 -8.24
N GLU A 98 -9.80 4.61 -7.56
CA GLU A 98 -10.00 4.55 -6.12
C GLU A 98 -8.92 5.34 -5.37
N PRO A 99 -9.27 6.05 -4.28
CA PRO A 99 -8.31 6.79 -3.50
C PRO A 99 -7.35 5.84 -2.78
N ASP A 100 -6.09 6.26 -2.68
CA ASP A 100 -5.08 5.52 -1.91
C ASP A 100 -5.50 5.48 -0.44
N PRO A 101 -5.54 4.31 0.19
CA PRO A 101 -5.86 4.18 1.60
C PRO A 101 -4.96 5.00 2.53
N ILE A 102 -3.70 5.24 2.18
CA ILE A 102 -2.79 6.13 2.95
C ILE A 102 -3.34 7.56 2.98
N ASP A 103 -3.86 8.06 1.86
CA ASP A 103 -4.46 9.41 1.79
C ASP A 103 -5.77 9.48 2.59
N GLU A 104 -6.55 8.40 2.64
CA GLU A 104 -7.77 8.30 3.43
C GLU A 104 -7.48 8.26 4.94
N GLU A 105 -6.49 7.48 5.37
CA GLU A 105 -6.05 7.36 6.77
C GLU A 105 -5.51 8.70 7.29
N SER A 106 -4.68 9.39 6.51
CA SER A 106 -4.14 10.71 6.86
C SER A 106 -5.23 11.80 6.91
N SER A 107 -6.30 11.68 6.14
CA SER A 107 -7.41 12.64 6.16
C SER A 107 -8.40 12.41 7.31
N SER A 108 -8.47 11.20 7.86
CA SER A 108 -9.30 10.85 9.02
C SER A 108 -8.74 11.35 10.35
N ALA A 109 -7.44 11.64 10.42
CA ALA A 109 -6.78 12.16 11.61
C ALA A 109 -6.87 13.69 11.65
N LEU A 110 -7.95 14.24 12.25
CA LEU A 110 -8.25 15.62 12.66
C LEU A 110 -9.24 16.40 11.76
N PRO A 111 -10.35 16.87 12.36
CA PRO A 111 -11.09 17.98 11.78
C PRO A 111 -10.19 19.23 11.87
N LYS A 112 -9.67 19.70 10.74
CA LYS A 112 -8.97 20.99 10.67
C LYS A 112 -9.95 22.08 11.09
N PRO A 113 -9.64 22.91 12.13
CA PRO A 113 -10.47 24.06 12.44
C PRO A 113 -10.48 24.98 11.24
N LEU A 114 -11.68 25.39 10.82
CA LEU A 114 -11.91 26.40 9.79
C LEU A 114 -11.08 27.64 10.12
N LYS A 115 -9.96 27.86 9.40
CA LYS A 115 -9.24 29.11 9.44
C LYS A 115 -10.13 30.20 8.82
N GLN A 116 -10.71 31.04 9.70
CA GLN A 116 -11.29 32.31 9.31
C GLN A 116 -10.27 33.10 8.49
N ARG A 117 -10.71 33.45 7.32
CA ARG A 117 -10.00 34.25 6.33
C ARG A 117 -9.98 35.71 6.80
N ASN A 118 -9.00 36.08 7.60
CA ASN A 118 -8.72 37.51 7.85
C ASN A 118 -7.79 38.02 6.73
N LYS A 119 -8.41 38.80 5.87
CA LYS A 119 -7.79 39.65 4.88
C LYS A 119 -7.21 40.87 5.61
N LEU A 120 -5.91 41.06 5.65
CA LEU A 120 -5.33 42.38 5.78
C LEU A 120 -4.07 42.50 4.91
N THR A 121 -4.06 43.59 4.24
CA THR A 121 -3.21 44.09 3.19
C THR A 121 -1.85 44.57 3.66
N SER A 122 -0.92 44.68 2.66
CA SER A 122 0.23 45.63 2.54
C SER A 122 1.49 45.26 3.35
N SER A 123 2.69 45.37 2.88
CA SER A 123 3.35 46.08 1.76
C SER A 123 4.83 45.65 1.68
N LYS A 124 5.34 45.55 0.46
CA LYS A 124 6.60 46.07 -0.06
C LYS A 124 7.92 46.00 0.76
N GLY A 125 8.92 45.34 0.20
CA GLY A 125 10.34 45.46 0.57
C GLY A 125 11.23 44.62 -0.32
N ALA A 126 11.84 45.25 -1.31
CA ALA A 126 12.83 44.67 -2.21
C ALA A 126 14.23 44.74 -1.60
N SER A 127 15.09 43.76 -1.89
CA SER A 127 16.53 43.90 -2.05
C SER A 127 17.14 42.55 -2.42
N THR A 128 17.50 42.33 -3.66
CA THR A 128 18.81 42.39 -4.33
C THR A 128 19.96 41.68 -3.61
N GLY A 129 20.50 40.62 -4.28
CA GLY A 129 21.84 40.11 -3.96
C GLY A 129 22.08 38.70 -4.51
N GLU A 130 22.40 38.57 -5.81
CA GLU A 130 23.29 37.57 -6.40
C GLU A 130 24.70 38.19 -6.43
N PRO A 131 25.82 37.48 -6.71
CA PRO A 131 26.00 36.13 -7.24
C PRO A 131 27.26 35.36 -6.70
N SER A 132 27.45 34.15 -7.28
CA SER A 132 28.77 33.54 -7.60
C SER A 132 29.38 32.62 -6.55
N ALA A 133 29.60 31.37 -6.86
CA ALA A 133 30.69 30.82 -7.65
C ALA A 133 30.54 29.29 -7.75
N ALA A 134 30.81 28.78 -8.92
CA ALA A 134 31.12 27.40 -9.20
C ALA A 134 32.42 26.99 -8.55
N GLU A 135 32.46 25.78 -7.99
CA GLU A 135 33.71 24.98 -7.99
C GLU A 135 33.35 23.50 -7.86
N ASP A 136 33.55 22.81 -8.96
CA ASP A 136 34.32 21.59 -9.14
C ASP A 136 33.96 20.41 -8.27
N ALA A 137 33.06 19.57 -8.79
CA ALA A 137 32.89 18.21 -8.30
C ALA A 137 33.98 17.31 -8.87
N PRO A 138 34.81 16.68 -8.04
CA PRO A 138 35.74 15.67 -8.54
C PRO A 138 34.92 14.42 -8.93
N PHE A 139 35.11 14.04 -10.16
CA PHE A 139 34.73 12.74 -10.72
C PHE A 139 35.26 11.61 -9.84
N GLY A 140 34.38 10.76 -9.37
CA GLY A 140 34.77 9.56 -8.63
C GLY A 140 33.75 9.14 -7.58
N MET A 141 32.47 8.96 -7.97
CA MET A 141 31.61 8.18 -7.11
C MET A 141 31.95 6.70 -7.33
N PRO A 142 32.40 5.99 -6.29
CA PRO A 142 32.45 4.53 -6.34
C PRO A 142 31.02 4.01 -6.53
N PRO A 143 30.81 2.84 -7.18
CA PRO A 143 29.50 2.25 -7.30
C PRO A 143 28.90 2.08 -5.89
N PRO A 144 27.56 2.21 -5.72
CA PRO A 144 26.93 2.07 -4.42
C PRO A 144 27.37 0.75 -3.79
N SER A 145 28.07 0.86 -2.70
CA SER A 145 28.64 -0.27 -1.99
C SER A 145 27.51 -1.14 -1.44
N LEU A 146 27.60 -2.45 -1.62
CA LEU A 146 26.72 -3.45 -1.00
C LEU A 146 26.52 -3.24 0.51
N ALA A 147 27.46 -2.57 1.17
CA ALA A 147 27.37 -2.22 2.58
C ALA A 147 26.31 -1.15 2.89
N ILE A 148 26.10 -0.17 2.01
CA ILE A 148 25.08 0.88 2.19
C ILE A 148 23.68 0.28 2.09
N SER A 149 23.47 -0.66 1.18
CA SER A 149 22.20 -1.37 1.06
C SER A 149 21.87 -2.22 2.28
N ALA A 150 22.87 -2.87 2.90
CA ALA A 150 22.67 -3.72 4.07
C ALA A 150 22.24 -2.92 5.33
N GLU A 151 22.75 -1.70 5.52
CA GLU A 151 22.31 -0.83 6.61
C GLU A 151 20.89 -0.31 6.37
N GLN A 152 20.55 0.05 5.15
CA GLN A 152 19.19 0.47 4.77
C GLN A 152 18.19 -0.68 4.91
N ASP A 153 18.57 -1.89 4.54
CA ASP A 153 17.76 -3.07 4.71
C ASP A 153 17.54 -3.40 6.20
N ALA A 154 18.56 -3.23 7.04
CA ALA A 154 18.41 -3.40 8.49
C ALA A 154 17.43 -2.39 9.11
N ASP A 155 17.45 -1.14 8.67
CA ASP A 155 16.51 -0.11 9.12
C ASP A 155 15.08 -0.41 8.61
N LEU A 156 14.93 -0.85 7.36
CA LEU A 156 13.64 -1.15 6.76
C LEU A 156 12.97 -2.38 7.37
N PHE A 157 13.73 -3.44 7.63
CA PHE A 157 13.23 -4.72 8.13
C PHE A 157 13.28 -4.82 9.67
N GLY A 158 14.05 -3.99 10.33
CA GLY A 158 14.15 -3.94 11.79
C GLY A 158 14.47 -5.29 12.42
N THR A 159 13.57 -5.79 13.27
CA THR A 159 13.79 -7.02 14.05
C THR A 159 13.84 -8.30 13.22
N ILE A 160 13.36 -8.29 11.97
CA ILE A 160 13.41 -9.47 11.08
C ILE A 160 14.71 -9.53 10.26
N TRP A 161 15.57 -8.51 10.38
CA TRP A 161 16.90 -8.52 9.79
C TRP A 161 17.91 -9.26 10.69
N PRO A 162 18.83 -10.08 10.17
CA PRO A 162 19.00 -10.46 8.76
C PRO A 162 17.92 -11.42 8.26
N LEU A 163 17.56 -11.28 6.97
CA LEU A 163 16.51 -12.08 6.34
C LEU A 163 16.94 -13.56 6.24
N CYS A 164 16.04 -14.45 6.57
CA CYS A 164 16.18 -15.89 6.37
C CYS A 164 15.58 -16.33 5.04
N ASP A 165 15.73 -17.60 4.65
CA ASP A 165 15.14 -18.17 3.43
C ASP A 165 13.61 -18.00 3.39
N THR A 166 12.98 -17.88 4.56
CA THR A 166 11.55 -17.65 4.71
C THR A 166 11.30 -16.44 5.61
N VAL A 167 10.53 -15.49 5.17
CA VAL A 167 10.22 -14.23 5.86
C VAL A 167 8.71 -14.04 5.95
N LYS A 168 8.21 -13.69 7.14
CA LYS A 168 6.83 -13.27 7.34
C LYS A 168 6.81 -11.81 7.74
N LEU A 169 6.14 -10.97 6.93
CA LEU A 169 5.98 -9.56 7.21
C LEU A 169 4.87 -9.33 8.24
N ASP A 170 5.05 -8.32 9.06
CA ASP A 170 4.04 -7.84 10.00
C ASP A 170 3.14 -6.82 9.30
N THR A 171 1.88 -7.17 9.11
CA THR A 171 0.88 -6.30 8.46
C THR A 171 0.34 -5.19 9.36
N THR A 172 0.78 -5.15 10.62
CA THR A 172 0.39 -4.10 11.59
C THR A 172 1.31 -2.89 11.57
N VAL A 173 2.46 -2.99 10.87
CA VAL A 173 3.37 -1.86 10.66
C VAL A 173 2.72 -0.81 9.76
N ASP A 174 3.34 0.38 9.72
CA ASP A 174 2.91 1.43 8.79
C ASP A 174 2.82 0.90 7.36
N ARG A 175 1.73 1.22 6.66
CA ARG A 175 1.43 0.71 5.33
C ARG A 175 2.50 1.07 4.30
N GLN A 176 3.08 2.28 4.42
CA GLN A 176 4.15 2.70 3.53
C GLN A 176 5.42 1.87 3.75
N CYS A 177 5.74 1.59 5.00
CA CYS A 177 6.85 0.69 5.35
C CYS A 177 6.61 -0.72 4.80
N LEU A 178 5.40 -1.26 4.95
CA LEU A 178 5.04 -2.58 4.41
C LEU A 178 5.22 -2.65 2.88
N ARG A 179 4.77 -1.63 2.15
CA ARG A 179 4.97 -1.54 0.68
C ARG A 179 6.44 -1.54 0.30
N GLN A 180 7.27 -0.77 1.02
CA GLN A 180 8.71 -0.74 0.79
C GLN A 180 9.36 -2.10 1.08
N GLN A 181 8.94 -2.77 2.15
CA GLN A 181 9.41 -4.13 2.47
C GLN A 181 9.03 -5.13 1.38
N CYS A 182 7.79 -5.10 0.87
CA CYS A 182 7.34 -5.97 -0.22
C CYS A 182 8.16 -5.74 -1.51
N THR A 183 8.37 -4.48 -1.89
CA THR A 183 9.16 -4.11 -3.07
C THR A 183 10.58 -4.63 -2.91
N ARG A 184 11.20 -4.40 -1.74
CA ARG A 184 12.56 -4.82 -1.47
C ARG A 184 12.74 -6.33 -1.45
N LEU A 185 11.79 -7.08 -0.88
CA LEU A 185 11.82 -8.54 -0.93
C LEU A 185 11.75 -9.06 -2.37
N GLY A 186 10.90 -8.46 -3.21
CA GLY A 186 10.85 -8.79 -4.64
C GLY A 186 12.19 -8.54 -5.35
N GLU A 187 12.87 -7.42 -5.07
CA GLU A 187 14.20 -7.11 -5.60
C GLU A 187 15.28 -8.11 -5.15
N LEU A 188 15.16 -8.61 -3.92
CA LEU A 188 16.06 -9.61 -3.35
C LEU A 188 15.76 -11.04 -3.84
N GLY A 189 14.73 -11.23 -4.68
CA GLY A 189 14.37 -12.52 -5.26
C GLY A 189 13.45 -13.38 -4.39
N TYR A 190 12.80 -12.79 -3.40
CA TYR A 190 11.77 -13.48 -2.64
C TYR A 190 10.44 -13.47 -3.40
N VAL A 191 9.69 -14.56 -3.26
CA VAL A 191 8.35 -14.72 -3.84
C VAL A 191 7.37 -15.03 -2.71
N LEU A 192 6.20 -14.40 -2.73
CA LEU A 192 5.16 -14.66 -1.74
C LEU A 192 4.47 -16.00 -2.01
N ASP A 193 4.52 -16.90 -1.05
CA ASP A 193 3.61 -18.05 -0.99
C ASP A 193 2.28 -17.57 -0.38
N PHE A 194 1.27 -17.41 -1.24
CA PHE A 194 -0.04 -16.91 -0.82
C PHE A 194 -0.80 -17.86 0.12
N LYS A 195 -0.49 -19.17 0.10
CA LYS A 195 -1.12 -20.17 0.99
C LYS A 195 -0.55 -20.11 2.40
N LEU A 196 0.76 -20.06 2.51
CA LEU A 196 1.46 -19.97 3.78
C LEU A 196 1.57 -18.54 4.30
N GLN A 197 1.34 -17.55 3.42
CA GLN A 197 1.48 -16.11 3.71
C GLN A 197 2.88 -15.75 4.19
N VAL A 198 3.87 -16.33 3.54
CA VAL A 198 5.28 -16.10 3.81
C VAL A 198 6.04 -15.84 2.50
N TRP A 199 7.07 -15.04 2.60
CA TRP A 199 7.99 -14.79 1.49
C TRP A 199 9.09 -15.83 1.54
N THR A 200 9.35 -16.52 0.43
CA THR A 200 10.39 -17.52 0.30
C THR A 200 11.40 -17.09 -0.76
N LEU A 201 12.70 -17.28 -0.45
CA LEU A 201 13.76 -17.00 -1.40
C LEU A 201 13.68 -18.00 -2.56
N SER A 202 13.48 -17.46 -3.77
CA SER A 202 13.46 -18.29 -4.98
C SER A 202 14.91 -18.58 -5.41
N ASN A 203 15.42 -19.77 -5.05
CA ASN A 203 16.69 -20.23 -5.59
C ASN A 203 16.48 -20.66 -7.06
N PHE A 204 16.87 -19.83 -8.01
CA PHE A 204 17.04 -20.19 -9.42
C PHE A 204 18.40 -20.82 -9.65
#